data_a8b7f50ff3a86437af2bfa5ab00e0825
#
_entry.id   a8b7f50ff3a86437af2bfa5ab00e0825
#
_cell.length_a   1.000
_cell.length_b   1.000
_cell.length_c   1.000
_cell.angle_alpha   90.00
_cell.angle_beta   90.00
_cell.angle_gamma   90.00
#
_symmetry.space_group_name_H-M   'P 1'
#
loop_
_entity.id
_entity.type
_entity.pdbx_description
1 polymer ?
#
loop_
_entity_poly.entity_id
_entity_poly.type
_entity_poly.pdbx_seq_one_letter_code
_entity_poly.pdbx_strand_id
1 'polypeptide(L)'
;ELRALLPGVPLAAFTASAPAWIQDDIIQGLQLQTPYIHRGDFSRNNLIFHALESQDKANHIVRILGRSEGSALVFGHTRKSVESICRTLIEKGISASFYHAGLPNGERSERQNEWVNNHVRVMVCTNAFGMGVDKPDVRLVIHSFPPKNPEDYYQEAGRAGRDGNLSHCVLLHHPNDWQEIHESLLQQHPNEDTLKHAYHGMLNALGVSDGEGEWQSHPVNLALIAQQQNLHPKNLYYAVKALEILGQWQWMEGNWQPATVMMTGPQHEIYDFKEKQPAYGILLDTLLRGHGGIFDHAVNINESSLARRLRKSDFEREVSQEEIVQVQRMLQQMEKLQLLRYQPSTEWPLLTLTESRSL
;
A
#
# COMPACT_ATOMS: atom_id res chain seq x y z
N GLU A 1 -17.96 -3.07 -15.28
CA GLU A 1 -17.17 -2.45 -16.37
C GLU A 1 -16.61 -3.47 -17.36
N LEU A 2 -15.83 -4.49 -16.93
CA LEU A 2 -15.25 -5.53 -17.82
C LEU A 2 -16.32 -6.25 -18.67
N ARG A 3 -17.48 -6.56 -18.09
CA ARG A 3 -18.56 -7.25 -18.79
C ARG A 3 -19.19 -6.41 -19.90
N ALA A 4 -19.25 -5.11 -19.70
CA ALA A 4 -19.77 -4.17 -20.71
C ALA A 4 -18.78 -4.01 -21.89
N LEU A 5 -17.47 -4.08 -21.61
CA LEU A 5 -16.42 -3.98 -22.63
C LEU A 5 -16.24 -5.30 -23.41
N LEU A 6 -16.54 -6.44 -22.79
CA LEU A 6 -16.30 -7.79 -23.34
C LEU A 6 -17.54 -8.69 -23.21
N PRO A 7 -18.67 -8.36 -23.87
CA PRO A 7 -19.97 -9.02 -23.62
C PRO A 7 -20.00 -10.48 -24.05
N GLY A 8 -19.14 -10.91 -24.95
CA GLY A 8 -19.13 -12.28 -25.50
C GLY A 8 -18.00 -13.18 -24.95
N VAL A 9 -17.16 -12.67 -24.04
CA VAL A 9 -16.01 -13.42 -23.55
C VAL A 9 -16.41 -14.24 -22.31
N PRO A 10 -16.09 -15.56 -22.25
CA PRO A 10 -16.28 -16.35 -21.05
C PRO A 10 -15.46 -15.78 -19.88
N LEU A 11 -16.07 -15.71 -18.70
CA LEU A 11 -15.44 -15.26 -17.45
C LEU A 11 -15.29 -16.43 -16.50
N ALA A 12 -14.09 -16.62 -15.94
CA ALA A 12 -13.84 -17.57 -14.88
C ALA A 12 -13.18 -16.87 -13.69
N ALA A 13 -13.70 -17.08 -12.50
CA ALA A 13 -13.14 -16.60 -11.25
C ALA A 13 -12.55 -17.75 -10.47
N PHE A 14 -11.31 -17.59 -10.00
CA PHE A 14 -10.61 -18.58 -9.20
C PHE A 14 -10.22 -17.97 -7.86
N THR A 15 -10.49 -18.67 -6.78
CA THR A 15 -10.10 -18.26 -5.43
C THR A 15 -9.69 -19.47 -4.61
N ALA A 16 -8.73 -19.29 -3.70
CA ALA A 16 -8.27 -20.36 -2.80
C ALA A 16 -9.18 -20.53 -1.58
N SER A 17 -9.87 -19.48 -1.16
CA SER A 17 -10.75 -19.48 0.02
C SER A 17 -11.82 -18.41 -0.16
N ALA A 18 -13.06 -18.85 -0.42
CA ALA A 18 -14.19 -17.93 -0.49
C ALA A 18 -15.36 -18.54 0.31
N PRO A 19 -15.71 -17.97 1.47
CA PRO A 19 -16.96 -18.27 2.16
C PRO A 19 -18.17 -18.05 1.24
N ALA A 20 -19.32 -18.64 1.55
CA ALA A 20 -20.50 -18.60 0.67
C ALA A 20 -20.90 -17.17 0.29
N TRP A 21 -20.86 -16.24 1.23
CA TRP A 21 -21.21 -14.84 1.00
C TRP A 21 -20.24 -14.13 0.03
N ILE A 22 -18.92 -14.44 0.07
CA ILE A 22 -17.94 -13.94 -0.91
C ILE A 22 -18.21 -14.53 -2.31
N GLN A 23 -18.62 -15.80 -2.38
CA GLN A 23 -18.98 -16.43 -3.67
C GLN A 23 -20.17 -15.70 -4.30
N ASP A 24 -21.18 -15.35 -3.51
CA ASP A 24 -22.34 -14.58 -3.97
C ASP A 24 -21.92 -13.18 -4.45
N ASP A 25 -21.06 -12.51 -3.74
CA ASP A 25 -20.49 -11.21 -4.14
C ASP A 25 -19.71 -11.30 -5.46
N ILE A 26 -18.90 -12.36 -5.64
CA ILE A 26 -18.18 -12.59 -6.90
C ILE A 26 -19.16 -12.79 -8.07
N ILE A 27 -20.20 -13.59 -7.88
CA ILE A 27 -21.22 -13.87 -8.89
C ILE A 27 -21.93 -12.58 -9.29
N GLN A 28 -22.35 -11.78 -8.31
CA GLN A 28 -23.05 -10.51 -8.54
C GLN A 28 -22.11 -9.46 -9.14
N GLY A 29 -20.93 -9.25 -8.58
CA GLY A 29 -19.96 -8.25 -9.03
C GLY A 29 -19.46 -8.50 -10.46
N LEU A 30 -19.27 -9.75 -10.85
CA LEU A 30 -18.89 -10.14 -12.21
C LEU A 30 -20.10 -10.37 -13.13
N GLN A 31 -21.34 -10.23 -12.64
CA GLN A 31 -22.57 -10.44 -13.39
C GLN A 31 -22.60 -11.81 -14.11
N LEU A 32 -22.18 -12.86 -13.39
CA LEU A 32 -22.13 -14.21 -13.94
C LEU A 32 -23.57 -14.75 -14.08
N GLN A 33 -23.96 -15.08 -15.30
CA GLN A 33 -25.27 -15.68 -15.58
C GLN A 33 -25.13 -17.19 -15.57
N THR A 34 -25.91 -17.90 -14.75
CA THR A 34 -25.89 -19.37 -14.62
C THR A 34 -24.47 -19.94 -14.46
N PRO A 35 -23.67 -19.47 -13.47
CA PRO A 35 -22.29 -19.89 -13.34
C PRO A 35 -22.19 -21.37 -12.93
N TYR A 36 -21.23 -22.10 -13.50
CA TYR A 36 -20.82 -23.38 -12.95
C TYR A 36 -19.91 -23.14 -11.76
N ILE A 37 -20.31 -23.60 -10.58
CA ILE A 37 -19.54 -23.43 -9.34
C ILE A 37 -18.90 -24.77 -8.98
N HIS A 38 -17.56 -24.82 -9.06
CA HIS A 38 -16.78 -25.94 -8.57
C HIS A 38 -16.25 -25.62 -7.18
N ARG A 39 -16.55 -26.46 -6.20
CA ARG A 39 -16.01 -26.39 -4.84
C ARG A 39 -15.11 -27.59 -4.61
N GLY A 40 -13.81 -27.30 -4.49
CA GLY A 40 -12.83 -28.32 -4.09
C GLY A 40 -12.95 -28.67 -2.61
N ASP A 41 -12.44 -29.84 -2.24
CA ASP A 41 -12.23 -30.17 -0.84
C ASP A 41 -10.99 -29.45 -0.32
N PHE A 42 -11.16 -28.70 0.75
CA PHE A 42 -10.08 -27.96 1.41
C PHE A 42 -9.41 -28.79 2.51
N SER A 43 -9.89 -29.99 2.82
CA SER A 43 -9.29 -30.82 3.86
C SER A 43 -7.86 -31.21 3.50
N ARG A 44 -6.97 -31.11 4.46
CA ARG A 44 -5.55 -31.43 4.34
C ARG A 44 -5.19 -32.43 5.43
N ASN A 45 -5.47 -33.71 5.17
CA ASN A 45 -5.30 -34.80 6.14
C ASN A 45 -3.84 -35.03 6.57
N ASN A 46 -2.89 -34.47 5.82
CA ASN A 46 -1.45 -34.53 6.12
C ASN A 46 -0.94 -33.36 6.97
N LEU A 47 -1.81 -32.43 7.41
CA LEU A 47 -1.45 -31.34 8.28
C LEU A 47 -1.96 -31.56 9.70
N ILE A 48 -1.04 -31.43 10.68
CA ILE A 48 -1.39 -31.48 12.11
C ILE A 48 -1.28 -30.06 12.67
N PHE A 49 -2.38 -29.59 13.23
CA PHE A 49 -2.47 -28.24 13.80
C PHE A 49 -2.26 -28.28 15.31
N HIS A 50 -1.43 -27.36 15.79
CA HIS A 50 -1.14 -27.16 17.22
C HIS A 50 -1.35 -25.69 17.58
N ALA A 51 -2.00 -25.42 18.72
CA ALA A 51 -2.06 -24.11 19.34
C ALA A 51 -1.41 -24.18 20.71
N LEU A 52 -0.37 -23.38 20.92
CA LEU A 52 0.46 -23.45 22.13
C LEU A 52 0.61 -22.05 22.73
N GLU A 53 0.34 -21.93 24.01
CA GLU A 53 0.66 -20.70 24.75
C GLU A 53 2.17 -20.59 24.98
N SER A 54 2.71 -19.39 24.82
CA SER A 54 4.16 -19.15 24.94
C SER A 54 4.44 -17.76 25.48
N GLN A 55 5.16 -17.71 26.60
CA GLN A 55 5.67 -16.46 27.19
C GLN A 55 6.92 -15.95 26.46
N ASP A 56 7.72 -16.87 25.92
CA ASP A 56 8.91 -16.58 25.14
C ASP A 56 8.86 -17.34 23.80
N LYS A 57 8.22 -16.69 22.83
CA LYS A 57 7.98 -17.27 21.51
C LYS A 57 9.27 -17.54 20.75
N ALA A 58 10.28 -16.67 20.85
CA ALA A 58 11.54 -16.85 20.13
C ALA A 58 12.26 -18.12 20.55
N ASN A 59 12.47 -18.32 21.85
CA ASN A 59 13.09 -19.55 22.36
C ASN A 59 12.17 -20.78 22.16
N HIS A 60 10.85 -20.60 22.13
CA HIS A 60 9.94 -21.72 21.82
C HIS A 60 10.09 -22.14 20.36
N ILE A 61 10.21 -21.20 19.42
CA ILE A 61 10.48 -21.50 18.01
C ILE A 61 11.80 -22.25 17.85
N VAL A 62 12.86 -21.81 18.53
CA VAL A 62 14.17 -22.50 18.54
C VAL A 62 14.02 -23.96 18.99
N ARG A 63 13.26 -24.22 20.07
CA ARG A 63 13.04 -25.59 20.57
C ARG A 63 12.24 -26.46 19.60
N ILE A 64 11.22 -25.93 18.96
CA ILE A 64 10.42 -26.63 17.95
C ILE A 64 11.30 -26.98 16.74
N LEU A 65 12.03 -26.01 16.22
CA LEU A 65 12.92 -26.20 15.07
C LEU A 65 14.09 -27.15 15.38
N GLY A 66 14.59 -27.18 16.61
CA GLY A 66 15.62 -28.11 17.04
C GLY A 66 15.14 -29.58 17.12
N ARG A 67 13.84 -29.80 17.15
CA ARG A 67 13.23 -31.18 17.21
C ARG A 67 12.59 -31.59 15.89
N SER A 68 12.61 -30.73 14.88
CA SER A 68 12.05 -30.97 13.57
C SER A 68 13.15 -30.98 12.52
N GLU A 69 12.92 -31.71 11.44
CA GLU A 69 13.76 -31.73 10.25
C GLU A 69 13.03 -31.12 9.07
N GLY A 70 13.76 -30.85 7.97
CA GLY A 70 13.22 -30.30 6.75
C GLY A 70 13.02 -28.80 6.77
N SER A 71 12.48 -28.30 5.68
CA SER A 71 12.25 -26.88 5.45
C SER A 71 11.12 -26.34 6.31
N ALA A 72 11.28 -25.10 6.81
CA ALA A 72 10.29 -24.47 7.69
C ALA A 72 10.00 -23.02 7.30
N LEU A 73 8.76 -22.59 7.58
CA LEU A 73 8.31 -21.20 7.54
C LEU A 73 7.96 -20.72 8.94
N VAL A 74 8.35 -19.49 9.27
CA VAL A 74 7.97 -18.83 10.52
C VAL A 74 7.32 -17.50 10.18
N PHE A 75 6.02 -17.38 10.42
CA PHE A 75 5.28 -16.13 10.21
C PHE A 75 5.38 -15.22 11.43
N GLY A 76 5.85 -14.00 11.21
CA GLY A 76 5.92 -12.95 12.22
C GLY A 76 4.96 -11.81 11.92
N HIS A 77 4.54 -11.07 12.95
CA HIS A 77 3.55 -10.00 12.85
C HIS A 77 4.11 -8.72 12.21
N THR A 78 5.34 -8.35 12.56
CA THR A 78 5.97 -7.10 12.09
C THR A 78 7.33 -7.37 11.44
N ARG A 79 7.80 -6.42 10.61
CA ARG A 79 9.15 -6.48 10.01
C ARG A 79 10.23 -6.65 11.08
N LYS A 80 10.15 -5.87 12.17
CA LYS A 80 11.08 -5.93 13.30
C LYS A 80 11.06 -7.29 14.00
N SER A 81 9.87 -7.87 14.23
CA SER A 81 9.78 -9.19 14.86
C SER A 81 10.37 -10.28 13.97
N VAL A 82 10.14 -10.22 12.66
CA VAL A 82 10.70 -11.16 11.67
C VAL A 82 12.24 -11.13 11.69
N GLU A 83 12.84 -9.95 11.63
CA GLU A 83 14.29 -9.77 11.69
C GLU A 83 14.86 -10.24 13.04
N SER A 84 14.18 -9.92 14.16
CA SER A 84 14.60 -10.34 15.50
C SER A 84 14.56 -11.85 15.68
N ILE A 85 13.48 -12.51 15.27
CA ILE A 85 13.36 -13.98 15.31
C ILE A 85 14.46 -14.61 14.45
N CYS A 86 14.67 -14.12 13.23
CA CYS A 86 15.70 -14.65 12.34
C CYS A 86 17.10 -14.54 12.98
N ARG A 87 17.43 -13.40 13.58
CA ARG A 87 18.71 -13.20 14.30
C ARG A 87 18.86 -14.21 15.42
N THR A 88 17.84 -14.39 16.26
CA THR A 88 17.86 -15.39 17.34
C THR A 88 18.09 -16.80 16.82
N LEU A 89 17.48 -17.18 15.69
CA LEU A 89 17.69 -18.49 15.08
C LEU A 89 19.14 -18.68 14.63
N ILE A 90 19.70 -17.70 13.96
CA ILE A 90 21.11 -17.72 13.50
C ILE A 90 22.07 -17.83 14.70
N GLU A 91 21.86 -17.05 15.75
CA GLU A 91 22.66 -17.08 16.99
C GLU A 91 22.61 -18.47 17.67
N LYS A 92 21.52 -19.22 17.49
CA LYS A 92 21.37 -20.59 17.98
C LYS A 92 21.82 -21.66 16.98
N GLY A 93 22.49 -21.26 15.89
CA GLY A 93 23.03 -22.18 14.88
C GLY A 93 22.03 -22.76 13.92
N ILE A 94 20.81 -22.19 13.83
CA ILE A 94 19.79 -22.60 12.87
C ILE A 94 19.95 -21.79 11.59
N SER A 95 20.12 -22.47 10.45
CA SER A 95 20.17 -21.80 9.13
C SER A 95 18.83 -21.13 8.83
N ALA A 96 18.81 -19.80 8.85
CA ALA A 96 17.60 -18.98 8.68
C ALA A 96 17.87 -17.76 7.83
N SER A 97 16.86 -17.32 7.09
CA SER A 97 16.80 -16.03 6.40
C SER A 97 15.46 -15.36 6.70
N PHE A 98 15.32 -14.09 6.34
CA PHE A 98 14.06 -13.38 6.57
C PHE A 98 13.55 -12.68 5.31
N TYR A 99 12.22 -12.45 5.27
CA TYR A 99 11.53 -11.85 4.14
C TYR A 99 10.38 -10.94 4.58
N HIS A 100 10.35 -9.72 4.07
CA HIS A 100 9.24 -8.78 4.24
C HIS A 100 9.21 -7.73 3.13
N ALA A 101 8.08 -7.07 2.94
CA ALA A 101 7.87 -6.08 1.88
C ALA A 101 8.77 -4.84 1.94
N GLY A 102 9.46 -4.60 3.06
CA GLY A 102 10.42 -3.50 3.20
C GLY A 102 11.79 -3.77 2.58
N LEU A 103 12.09 -4.99 2.15
CA LEU A 103 13.33 -5.33 1.46
C LEU A 103 13.27 -4.92 -0.02
N PRO A 104 14.42 -4.52 -0.63
CA PRO A 104 14.52 -4.32 -2.07
C PRO A 104 14.12 -5.56 -2.86
N ASN A 105 13.56 -5.38 -4.07
CA ASN A 105 13.08 -6.49 -4.90
C ASN A 105 14.16 -7.54 -5.19
N GLY A 106 15.40 -7.12 -5.48
CA GLY A 106 16.51 -8.03 -5.75
C GLY A 106 16.83 -8.92 -4.55
N GLU A 107 16.93 -8.33 -3.37
CA GLU A 107 17.20 -9.04 -2.12
C GLU A 107 16.06 -10.01 -1.74
N ARG A 108 14.82 -9.61 -1.98
CA ARG A 108 13.66 -10.51 -1.78
C ARG A 108 13.75 -11.76 -2.64
N SER A 109 14.09 -11.60 -3.92
CA SER A 109 14.23 -12.70 -4.86
C SER A 109 15.41 -13.62 -4.50
N GLU A 110 16.54 -13.08 -4.09
CA GLU A 110 17.71 -13.83 -3.67
C GLU A 110 17.40 -14.70 -2.45
N ARG A 111 16.90 -14.11 -1.36
CA ARG A 111 16.54 -14.82 -0.12
C ARG A 111 15.49 -15.90 -0.34
N GLN A 112 14.50 -15.62 -1.18
CA GLN A 112 13.49 -16.59 -1.56
C GLN A 112 14.10 -17.78 -2.30
N ASN A 113 15.00 -17.54 -3.26
CA ASN A 113 15.68 -18.58 -4.02
C ASN A 113 16.59 -19.44 -3.14
N GLU A 114 17.32 -18.83 -2.19
CA GLU A 114 18.12 -19.57 -1.23
C GLU A 114 17.28 -20.56 -0.43
N TRP A 115 16.11 -20.13 0.05
CA TRP A 115 15.21 -21.00 0.81
C TRP A 115 14.54 -22.08 -0.07
N VAL A 116 14.09 -21.73 -1.27
CA VAL A 116 13.49 -22.68 -2.23
C VAL A 116 14.47 -23.77 -2.58
N ASN A 117 15.75 -23.43 -2.78
CA ASN A 117 16.82 -24.36 -3.14
C ASN A 117 17.47 -25.06 -1.92
N ASN A 118 16.91 -24.94 -0.72
CA ASN A 118 17.41 -25.55 0.52
C ASN A 118 18.80 -25.08 0.96
N HIS A 119 19.33 -23.94 0.45
CA HIS A 119 20.53 -23.32 0.97
C HIS A 119 20.30 -22.73 2.36
N VAL A 120 19.06 -22.31 2.62
CA VAL A 120 18.56 -21.88 3.93
C VAL A 120 17.40 -22.77 4.33
N ARG A 121 17.43 -23.27 5.59
CA ARG A 121 16.42 -24.18 6.11
C ARG A 121 15.12 -23.47 6.51
N VAL A 122 15.22 -22.31 7.17
CA VAL A 122 14.09 -21.60 7.77
C VAL A 122 13.91 -20.25 7.13
N MET A 123 12.72 -19.96 6.60
CA MET A 123 12.34 -18.61 6.20
C MET A 123 11.45 -17.97 7.25
N VAL A 124 11.91 -16.89 7.86
CA VAL A 124 11.11 -16.06 8.77
C VAL A 124 10.50 -14.92 7.99
N CYS A 125 9.18 -14.77 7.98
CA CYS A 125 8.53 -13.84 7.06
C CYS A 125 7.26 -13.18 7.61
N THR A 126 6.86 -12.08 6.99
CA THR A 126 5.52 -11.54 7.14
C THR A 126 4.58 -12.18 6.10
N ASN A 127 3.28 -11.87 6.16
CA ASN A 127 2.29 -12.28 5.17
C ASN A 127 2.62 -11.83 3.71
N ALA A 128 3.56 -10.91 3.54
CA ALA A 128 4.06 -10.53 2.22
C ALA A 128 4.82 -11.67 1.51
N PHE A 129 5.25 -12.70 2.24
CA PHE A 129 5.89 -13.89 1.68
C PHE A 129 4.84 -14.89 1.25
N GLY A 130 4.89 -15.29 0.00
CA GLY A 130 4.16 -16.48 -0.38
C GLY A 130 3.26 -16.39 -1.60
N MET A 131 2.86 -15.25 -2.11
CA MET A 131 2.21 -15.21 -3.42
C MET A 131 3.19 -15.71 -4.49
N GLY A 132 2.86 -16.85 -5.13
CA GLY A 132 3.69 -17.44 -6.17
C GLY A 132 4.85 -18.33 -5.68
N VAL A 133 5.00 -18.56 -4.38
CA VAL A 133 6.01 -19.50 -3.85
C VAL A 133 5.43 -20.91 -3.79
N ASP A 134 5.97 -21.81 -4.59
CA ASP A 134 5.64 -23.23 -4.55
C ASP A 134 6.86 -24.05 -4.11
N LYS A 135 6.84 -24.50 -2.84
CA LYS A 135 7.85 -25.39 -2.26
C LYS A 135 7.12 -26.57 -1.62
N PRO A 136 7.24 -27.79 -2.19
CA PRO A 136 6.43 -28.92 -1.77
C PRO A 136 6.84 -29.52 -0.42
N ASP A 137 8.11 -29.40 -0.04
CA ASP A 137 8.76 -30.09 1.08
C ASP A 137 8.81 -29.28 2.39
N VAL A 138 7.91 -28.35 2.59
CA VAL A 138 7.79 -27.60 3.86
C VAL A 138 7.19 -28.51 4.92
N ARG A 139 7.98 -28.84 5.94
CA ARG A 139 7.55 -29.77 7.03
C ARG A 139 6.92 -29.03 8.21
N LEU A 140 7.19 -27.75 8.36
CA LEU A 140 6.75 -26.99 9.52
C LEU A 140 6.39 -25.56 9.15
N VAL A 141 5.20 -25.13 9.55
CA VAL A 141 4.78 -23.73 9.52
C VAL A 141 4.50 -23.27 10.95
N ILE A 142 5.17 -22.23 11.40
CA ILE A 142 4.98 -21.66 12.74
C ILE A 142 4.46 -20.23 12.60
N HIS A 143 3.36 -19.92 13.29
CA HIS A 143 2.88 -18.55 13.48
C HIS A 143 3.32 -18.07 14.87
N SER A 144 4.14 -17.03 14.91
CA SER A 144 4.56 -16.39 16.16
C SER A 144 3.55 -15.37 16.70
N PHE A 145 2.49 -15.14 15.94
CA PHE A 145 1.36 -14.26 16.27
C PHE A 145 0.12 -14.77 15.54
N PRO A 146 -1.09 -14.72 16.12
CA PRO A 146 -2.30 -15.13 15.45
C PRO A 146 -2.54 -14.29 14.16
N PRO A 147 -2.83 -14.94 13.04
CA PRO A 147 -3.26 -14.25 11.82
C PRO A 147 -4.55 -13.44 12.03
N LYS A 148 -4.83 -12.51 11.13
CA LYS A 148 -5.97 -11.58 11.25
C LYS A 148 -7.33 -12.26 11.18
N ASN A 149 -7.40 -13.35 10.43
CA ASN A 149 -8.62 -14.14 10.22
C ASN A 149 -8.27 -15.61 9.96
N PRO A 150 -9.23 -16.52 10.05
CA PRO A 150 -9.03 -17.95 9.80
C PRO A 150 -8.59 -18.25 8.37
N GLU A 151 -9.01 -17.47 7.39
CA GLU A 151 -8.67 -17.64 5.98
C GLU A 151 -7.17 -17.40 5.76
N ASP A 152 -6.62 -16.32 6.30
CA ASP A 152 -5.17 -16.06 6.27
C ASP A 152 -4.40 -17.18 6.95
N TYR A 153 -4.85 -17.62 8.13
CA TYR A 153 -4.23 -18.75 8.84
C TYR A 153 -4.20 -20.02 7.99
N TYR A 154 -5.33 -20.36 7.37
CA TYR A 154 -5.44 -21.53 6.54
C TYR A 154 -4.56 -21.46 5.29
N GLN A 155 -4.51 -20.30 4.65
CA GLN A 155 -3.67 -20.02 3.48
C GLN A 155 -2.17 -20.15 3.79
N GLU A 156 -1.75 -19.58 4.93
CA GLU A 156 -0.36 -19.59 5.39
C GLU A 156 0.05 -20.98 5.86
N ALA A 157 -0.77 -21.65 6.68
CA ALA A 157 -0.57 -23.02 7.13
C ALA A 157 -0.57 -24.02 5.96
N GLY A 158 -1.43 -23.79 4.95
CA GLY A 158 -1.55 -24.62 3.76
C GLY A 158 -0.30 -24.66 2.87
N ARG A 159 0.73 -23.88 3.19
CA ARG A 159 2.06 -23.97 2.55
C ARG A 159 2.85 -25.19 3.00
N ALA A 160 2.49 -25.78 4.13
CA ALA A 160 3.07 -27.03 4.60
C ALA A 160 2.59 -28.23 3.78
N GLY A 161 3.46 -29.21 3.59
CA GLY A 161 3.13 -30.55 3.11
C GLY A 161 2.42 -30.60 1.75
N ARG A 162 2.78 -29.77 0.79
CA ARG A 162 2.17 -29.79 -0.55
C ARG A 162 2.47 -31.08 -1.31
N ASP A 163 3.52 -31.78 -0.93
CA ASP A 163 3.88 -33.09 -1.44
C ASP A 163 3.07 -34.26 -0.84
N GLY A 164 2.10 -33.92 0.04
CA GLY A 164 1.25 -34.92 0.71
C GLY A 164 1.88 -35.53 1.96
N ASN A 165 3.14 -35.25 2.28
CA ASN A 165 3.81 -35.76 3.45
C ASN A 165 3.35 -35.05 4.74
N LEU A 166 3.40 -35.79 5.86
CA LEU A 166 3.02 -35.28 7.16
C LEU A 166 3.79 -33.98 7.50
N SER A 167 3.05 -32.99 7.91
CA SER A 167 3.62 -31.68 8.22
C SER A 167 2.86 -31.03 9.39
N HIS A 168 3.53 -30.15 10.11
CA HIS A 168 2.99 -29.54 11.32
C HIS A 168 2.77 -28.04 11.13
N CYS A 169 1.64 -27.54 11.62
CA CYS A 169 1.28 -26.14 11.68
C CYS A 169 1.14 -25.73 13.15
N VAL A 170 1.98 -24.82 13.62
CA VAL A 170 2.03 -24.44 15.04
C VAL A 170 1.68 -22.97 15.18
N LEU A 171 0.66 -22.66 15.94
CA LEU A 171 0.32 -21.32 16.37
C LEU A 171 0.85 -21.10 17.79
N LEU A 172 1.78 -20.17 17.93
CA LEU A 172 2.24 -19.69 19.24
C LEU A 172 1.49 -18.40 19.58
N HIS A 173 0.77 -18.42 20.69
CA HIS A 173 0.03 -17.27 21.16
C HIS A 173 0.43 -16.88 22.60
N HIS A 174 0.26 -15.61 22.91
CA HIS A 174 0.36 -15.04 24.25
C HIS A 174 -0.96 -14.34 24.59
N PRO A 175 -1.41 -14.29 25.85
CA PRO A 175 -2.64 -13.60 26.21
C PRO A 175 -2.71 -12.15 25.69
N ASN A 176 -1.59 -11.41 25.69
CA ASN A 176 -1.53 -10.05 25.18
C ASN A 176 -1.75 -9.93 23.66
N ASP A 177 -1.53 -11.00 22.89
CA ASP A 177 -1.78 -10.96 21.43
C ASP A 177 -3.27 -10.72 21.15
N TRP A 178 -4.14 -11.32 21.96
CA TRP A 178 -5.59 -11.17 21.80
C TRP A 178 -6.06 -9.73 22.14
N GLN A 179 -5.40 -9.11 23.12
CA GLN A 179 -5.64 -7.71 23.42
C GLN A 179 -5.20 -6.82 22.25
N GLU A 180 -4.00 -7.05 21.70
CA GLU A 180 -3.48 -6.30 20.55
C GLU A 180 -4.39 -6.46 19.32
N ILE A 181 -4.88 -7.67 19.05
CA ILE A 181 -5.85 -7.93 17.97
C ILE A 181 -7.14 -7.17 18.23
N HIS A 182 -7.68 -7.22 19.44
CA HIS A 182 -8.92 -6.53 19.80
C HIS A 182 -8.78 -5.01 19.62
N GLU A 183 -7.70 -4.42 20.11
CA GLU A 183 -7.41 -3.00 19.93
C GLU A 183 -7.27 -2.63 18.46
N SER A 184 -6.60 -3.49 17.65
CA SER A 184 -6.48 -3.29 16.20
C SER A 184 -7.84 -3.35 15.50
N LEU A 185 -8.72 -4.25 15.90
CA LEU A 185 -10.09 -4.34 15.35
C LEU A 185 -10.92 -3.09 15.69
N LEU A 186 -10.84 -2.61 16.92
CA LEU A 186 -11.52 -1.36 17.33
C LEU A 186 -11.01 -0.16 16.51
N GLN A 187 -9.71 -0.11 16.21
CA GLN A 187 -9.16 0.93 15.34
C GLN A 187 -9.66 0.83 13.89
N GLN A 188 -9.88 -0.38 13.39
CA GLN A 188 -10.37 -0.62 12.02
C GLN A 188 -11.87 -0.28 11.85
N HIS A 189 -12.62 -0.26 12.96
CA HIS A 189 -14.05 0.05 12.98
C HIS A 189 -14.30 1.29 13.84
N PRO A 190 -13.98 2.49 13.34
CA PRO A 190 -14.16 3.73 14.07
C PRO A 190 -15.66 3.95 14.39
N ASN A 191 -15.95 4.44 15.59
CA ASN A 191 -17.30 4.80 15.98
C ASN A 191 -17.73 6.11 15.31
N GLU A 192 -19.02 6.44 15.42
CA GLU A 192 -19.62 7.62 14.79
C GLU A 192 -18.93 8.93 15.20
N ASP A 193 -18.57 9.09 16.48
CA ASP A 193 -17.86 10.28 16.96
C ASP A 193 -16.48 10.43 16.31
N THR A 194 -15.76 9.33 16.16
CA THR A 194 -14.46 9.32 15.47
C THR A 194 -14.61 9.63 13.99
N LEU A 195 -15.67 9.12 13.33
CA LEU A 195 -15.96 9.44 11.94
C LEU A 195 -16.28 10.92 11.74
N LYS A 196 -17.14 11.50 12.59
CA LYS A 196 -17.46 12.93 12.54
C LYS A 196 -16.25 13.80 12.79
N HIS A 197 -15.44 13.44 13.81
CA HIS A 197 -14.21 14.18 14.11
C HIS A 197 -13.22 14.11 12.93
N ALA A 198 -13.02 12.94 12.34
CA ALA A 198 -12.15 12.77 11.18
C ALA A 198 -12.67 13.54 9.96
N TYR A 199 -13.97 13.50 9.69
CA TYR A 199 -14.61 14.23 8.59
C TYR A 199 -14.36 15.73 8.69
N HIS A 200 -14.75 16.36 9.78
CA HIS A 200 -14.55 17.79 9.98
C HIS A 200 -13.07 18.17 10.05
N GLY A 201 -12.24 17.32 10.68
CA GLY A 201 -10.80 17.51 10.72
C GLY A 201 -10.14 17.50 9.35
N MET A 202 -10.58 16.62 8.46
CA MET A 202 -10.12 16.56 7.07
C MET A 202 -10.55 17.82 6.30
N LEU A 203 -11.83 18.22 6.33
CA LEU A 203 -12.31 19.42 5.64
C LEU A 203 -11.58 20.68 6.11
N ASN A 204 -11.39 20.83 7.43
CA ASN A 204 -10.65 21.95 8.01
C ASN A 204 -9.18 21.99 7.51
N ALA A 205 -8.51 20.84 7.48
CA ALA A 205 -7.13 20.74 7.01
C ALA A 205 -6.99 21.07 5.50
N LEU A 206 -8.03 20.78 4.72
CA LEU A 206 -8.10 21.09 3.29
C LEU A 206 -8.57 22.54 3.02
N GLY A 207 -9.06 23.25 4.03
CA GLY A 207 -9.63 24.59 3.88
C GLY A 207 -10.94 24.60 3.07
N VAL A 208 -11.72 23.52 3.13
CA VAL A 208 -12.96 23.35 2.39
C VAL A 208 -14.13 23.38 3.36
N SER A 209 -15.16 24.20 3.06
CA SER A 209 -16.40 24.21 3.82
C SER A 209 -17.23 22.95 3.52
N ASP A 210 -18.07 22.55 4.49
CA ASP A 210 -18.98 21.43 4.29
C ASP A 210 -19.93 21.70 3.11
N GLY A 211 -20.08 20.70 2.23
CA GLY A 211 -20.87 20.84 1.00
C GLY A 211 -20.19 21.59 -0.17
N GLU A 212 -18.97 22.11 0.00
CA GLU A 212 -18.21 22.77 -1.06
C GLU A 212 -17.07 21.91 -1.63
N GLY A 213 -16.51 22.34 -2.77
CA GLY A 213 -15.32 21.70 -3.38
C GLY A 213 -15.59 20.39 -4.08
N GLU A 214 -16.79 20.15 -4.62
CA GLU A 214 -17.15 18.95 -5.38
C GLU A 214 -16.14 18.64 -6.48
N TRP A 215 -15.76 17.36 -6.57
CA TRP A 215 -14.78 16.81 -7.52
C TRP A 215 -13.37 17.44 -7.44
N GLN A 216 -13.08 18.22 -6.40
CA GLN A 216 -11.73 18.70 -6.16
C GLN A 216 -10.89 17.63 -5.50
N SER A 217 -9.69 17.42 -6.01
CA SER A 217 -8.72 16.47 -5.49
C SER A 217 -7.62 17.20 -4.71
N HIS A 218 -7.37 16.75 -3.51
CA HIS A 218 -6.40 17.35 -2.61
C HIS A 218 -5.35 16.30 -2.20
N PRO A 219 -4.04 16.62 -2.27
CA PRO A 219 -3.00 15.79 -1.68
C PRO A 219 -3.08 15.85 -0.14
N VAL A 220 -3.01 14.71 0.52
CA VAL A 220 -3.30 14.60 1.95
C VAL A 220 -2.13 13.99 2.72
N ASN A 221 -1.61 14.72 3.71
CA ASN A 221 -0.69 14.18 4.71
C ASN A 221 -1.45 13.73 5.95
N LEU A 222 -1.88 12.46 5.97
CA LEU A 222 -2.63 11.91 7.09
C LEU A 222 -1.88 12.01 8.43
N ALA A 223 -0.55 11.89 8.44
CA ALA A 223 0.23 11.97 9.69
C ALA A 223 0.18 13.37 10.29
N LEU A 224 0.30 14.41 9.46
CA LEU A 224 0.19 15.80 9.89
C LEU A 224 -1.23 16.13 10.38
N ILE A 225 -2.25 15.71 9.63
CA ILE A 225 -3.65 15.95 10.01
C ILE A 225 -4.00 15.21 11.30
N ALA A 226 -3.56 13.96 11.45
CA ALA A 226 -3.75 13.21 12.69
C ALA A 226 -3.14 13.93 13.90
N GLN A 227 -1.94 14.47 13.74
CA GLN A 227 -1.29 15.27 14.79
C GLN A 227 -2.09 16.53 15.12
N GLN A 228 -2.56 17.27 14.11
CA GLN A 228 -3.35 18.49 14.29
C GLN A 228 -4.69 18.22 14.98
N GLN A 229 -5.31 17.08 14.71
CA GLN A 229 -6.59 16.66 15.25
C GLN A 229 -6.48 15.86 16.56
N ASN A 230 -5.26 15.65 17.07
CA ASN A 230 -4.98 14.80 18.23
C ASN A 230 -5.56 13.39 18.09
N LEU A 231 -5.52 12.84 16.87
CA LEU A 231 -5.94 11.49 16.55
C LEU A 231 -4.72 10.59 16.31
N HIS A 232 -4.88 9.30 16.61
CA HIS A 232 -3.86 8.34 16.21
C HIS A 232 -3.89 8.17 14.67
N PRO A 233 -2.74 8.18 13.95
CA PRO A 233 -2.71 8.11 12.48
C PRO A 233 -3.48 6.91 11.88
N LYS A 234 -3.46 5.75 12.54
CA LYS A 234 -4.24 4.59 12.11
C LYS A 234 -5.75 4.83 12.23
N ASN A 235 -6.20 5.47 13.32
CA ASN A 235 -7.63 5.75 13.50
C ASN A 235 -8.12 6.70 12.41
N LEU A 236 -7.35 7.74 12.09
CA LEU A 236 -7.67 8.65 10.99
C LEU A 236 -7.71 7.91 9.64
N TYR A 237 -6.72 7.05 9.36
CA TYR A 237 -6.70 6.25 8.13
C TYR A 237 -7.95 5.39 7.97
N TYR A 238 -8.33 4.64 9.01
CA TYR A 238 -9.53 3.81 8.95
C TYR A 238 -10.82 4.63 8.90
N ALA A 239 -10.88 5.79 9.55
CA ALA A 239 -12.01 6.70 9.44
C ALA A 239 -12.14 7.25 8.01
N VAL A 240 -11.02 7.62 7.36
CA VAL A 240 -11.00 8.06 5.95
C VAL A 240 -11.51 6.96 5.03
N LYS A 241 -11.10 5.70 5.25
CA LYS A 241 -11.59 4.55 4.48
C LYS A 241 -13.08 4.27 4.71
N ALA A 242 -13.55 4.37 5.94
CA ALA A 242 -14.97 4.20 6.24
C ALA A 242 -15.84 5.32 5.60
N LEU A 243 -15.35 6.56 5.62
CA LEU A 243 -16.02 7.69 4.98
C LEU A 243 -16.02 7.61 3.45
N GLU A 244 -15.01 6.96 2.84
CA GLU A 244 -15.01 6.60 1.42
C GLU A 244 -16.16 5.61 1.11
N ILE A 245 -16.33 4.55 1.91
CA ILE A 245 -17.41 3.58 1.75
C ILE A 245 -18.78 4.26 1.92
N LEU A 246 -18.87 5.24 2.82
CA LEU A 246 -20.08 6.06 3.02
C LEU A 246 -20.29 7.12 1.91
N GLY A 247 -19.43 7.16 0.89
CA GLY A 247 -19.57 8.03 -0.26
C GLY A 247 -19.22 9.50 -0.03
N GLN A 248 -18.53 9.84 1.08
CA GLN A 248 -18.17 11.24 1.39
C GLN A 248 -17.06 11.77 0.49
N TRP A 249 -16.17 10.89 0.05
CA TRP A 249 -15.06 11.16 -0.87
C TRP A 249 -14.56 9.89 -1.54
N GLN A 250 -13.64 10.04 -2.49
CA GLN A 250 -12.84 8.96 -3.06
C GLN A 250 -11.41 9.10 -2.52
N TRP A 251 -10.85 7.99 -2.06
CA TRP A 251 -9.50 7.92 -1.55
C TRP A 251 -8.59 7.13 -2.48
N MET A 252 -7.57 7.79 -3.01
CA MET A 252 -6.53 7.14 -3.82
C MET A 252 -5.25 7.06 -2.99
N GLU A 253 -4.81 5.85 -2.67
CA GLU A 253 -3.56 5.64 -1.95
C GLU A 253 -2.38 6.16 -2.79
N GLY A 254 -1.36 6.72 -2.09
CA GLY A 254 -0.28 7.44 -2.72
C GLY A 254 0.43 6.63 -3.79
N ASN A 255 0.21 7.02 -5.02
CA ASN A 255 1.06 6.72 -6.15
C ASN A 255 1.75 8.02 -6.55
N TRP A 256 3.02 7.93 -6.95
CA TRP A 256 3.69 9.09 -7.52
C TRP A 256 2.84 9.67 -8.67
N GLN A 257 2.45 10.94 -8.51
CA GLN A 257 1.75 11.67 -9.56
C GLN A 257 2.69 12.73 -10.11
N PRO A 258 2.83 12.81 -11.43
CA PRO A 258 3.63 13.86 -12.04
C PRO A 258 3.03 15.24 -11.73
N ALA A 259 3.88 16.24 -11.64
CA ALA A 259 3.42 17.61 -11.61
C ALA A 259 2.67 17.95 -12.88
N THR A 260 1.64 18.81 -12.77
CA THR A 260 0.88 19.27 -13.94
C THR A 260 0.86 20.80 -13.99
N VAL A 261 0.83 21.33 -15.22
CA VAL A 261 0.70 22.79 -15.50
C VAL A 261 -0.31 22.99 -16.62
N MET A 262 -1.12 24.03 -16.48
CA MET A 262 -2.02 24.56 -17.51
C MET A 262 -1.93 26.09 -17.53
N MET A 263 -1.74 26.68 -18.69
CA MET A 263 -1.79 28.14 -18.82
C MET A 263 -3.23 28.63 -18.74
N THR A 264 -3.52 29.55 -17.82
CA THR A 264 -4.87 30.11 -17.59
C THR A 264 -4.97 31.58 -17.93
N GLY A 265 -3.84 32.28 -17.93
CA GLY A 265 -3.78 33.68 -18.31
C GLY A 265 -3.85 33.90 -19.84
N PRO A 266 -4.31 35.06 -20.30
CA PRO A 266 -4.26 35.42 -21.71
C PRO A 266 -2.84 35.35 -22.26
N GLN A 267 -2.69 34.90 -23.51
CA GLN A 267 -1.36 34.70 -24.12
C GLN A 267 -0.51 35.98 -24.08
N HIS A 268 -1.08 37.14 -24.35
CA HIS A 268 -0.36 38.39 -24.33
C HIS A 268 0.20 38.75 -22.94
N GLU A 269 -0.55 38.48 -21.86
CA GLU A 269 -0.08 38.74 -20.49
C GLU A 269 1.09 37.80 -20.11
N ILE A 270 1.06 36.56 -20.56
CA ILE A 270 2.14 35.59 -20.35
C ILE A 270 3.42 36.03 -21.08
N TYR A 271 3.30 36.52 -22.32
CA TYR A 271 4.43 37.04 -23.07
C TYR A 271 4.96 38.34 -22.47
N ASP A 272 4.09 39.26 -22.05
CA ASP A 272 4.45 40.49 -21.34
C ASP A 272 5.18 40.21 -20.02
N PHE A 273 4.70 39.23 -19.26
CA PHE A 273 5.33 38.78 -18.01
C PHE A 273 6.73 38.20 -18.28
N LYS A 274 6.88 37.40 -19.32
CA LYS A 274 8.17 36.84 -19.73
C LYS A 274 9.19 37.93 -20.06
N GLU A 275 8.80 39.00 -20.76
CA GLU A 275 9.69 40.14 -21.11
C GLU A 275 10.06 40.93 -19.86
N LYS A 276 9.11 41.21 -18.98
CA LYS A 276 9.32 41.96 -17.75
C LYS A 276 10.10 41.22 -16.67
N GLN A 277 10.08 39.88 -16.71
CA GLN A 277 10.69 39.02 -15.70
C GLN A 277 11.64 37.98 -16.34
N PRO A 278 12.86 38.37 -16.72
CA PRO A 278 13.81 37.49 -17.42
C PRO A 278 14.17 36.23 -16.63
N ALA A 279 14.08 36.28 -15.30
CA ALA A 279 14.32 35.08 -14.43
C ALA A 279 13.35 33.94 -14.71
N TYR A 280 12.12 34.21 -15.16
CA TYR A 280 11.11 33.24 -15.53
C TYR A 280 11.14 32.87 -17.01
N GLY A 281 11.90 33.62 -17.83
CA GLY A 281 11.92 33.46 -19.29
C GLY A 281 12.26 32.05 -19.76
N ILE A 282 13.32 31.44 -19.20
CA ILE A 282 13.76 30.08 -19.55
C ILE A 282 12.70 29.07 -19.17
N LEU A 283 12.08 29.20 -17.99
CA LEU A 283 11.02 28.31 -17.51
C LEU A 283 9.79 28.38 -18.42
N LEU A 284 9.32 29.57 -18.75
CA LEU A 284 8.19 29.79 -19.65
C LEU A 284 8.47 29.28 -21.06
N ASP A 285 9.65 29.57 -21.62
CA ASP A 285 10.05 29.02 -22.92
C ASP A 285 10.06 27.48 -22.94
N THR A 286 10.53 26.90 -21.86
CA THR A 286 10.56 25.43 -21.74
C THR A 286 9.15 24.85 -21.69
N LEU A 287 8.24 25.47 -20.95
CA LEU A 287 6.85 25.03 -20.83
C LEU A 287 6.09 25.22 -22.14
N LEU A 288 6.16 26.40 -22.75
CA LEU A 288 5.43 26.73 -23.98
C LEU A 288 5.90 25.95 -25.21
N ARG A 289 7.21 25.68 -25.33
CA ARG A 289 7.76 24.90 -26.45
C ARG A 289 7.73 23.40 -26.24
N GLY A 290 7.76 22.97 -24.98
CA GLY A 290 7.85 21.54 -24.63
C GLY A 290 6.51 20.83 -24.60
N HIS A 291 5.39 21.56 -24.47
CA HIS A 291 4.09 20.94 -24.20
C HIS A 291 3.00 21.55 -25.11
N GLY A 292 2.63 20.78 -26.16
CA GLY A 292 1.47 21.13 -26.99
C GLY A 292 0.17 21.04 -26.19
N GLY A 293 -0.75 22.00 -26.42
CA GLY A 293 -2.05 22.02 -25.72
C GLY A 293 -2.04 22.54 -24.30
N ILE A 294 -0.94 23.12 -23.82
CA ILE A 294 -0.79 23.64 -22.46
C ILE A 294 -1.80 24.77 -22.11
N PHE A 295 -2.41 25.40 -23.11
CA PHE A 295 -3.49 26.37 -22.96
C PHE A 295 -4.87 25.74 -22.91
N ASP A 296 -5.02 24.51 -23.39
CA ASP A 296 -6.31 23.84 -23.55
C ASP A 296 -6.59 22.85 -22.41
N HIS A 297 -5.53 22.20 -21.90
CA HIS A 297 -5.62 21.21 -20.83
C HIS A 297 -4.34 21.16 -19.99
N ALA A 298 -4.45 20.57 -18.80
CA ALA A 298 -3.30 20.37 -17.92
C ALA A 298 -2.36 19.34 -18.55
N VAL A 299 -1.07 19.67 -18.65
CA VAL A 299 -0.01 18.81 -19.18
C VAL A 299 0.92 18.34 -18.08
N ASN A 300 1.38 17.09 -18.16
CA ASN A 300 2.35 16.56 -17.22
C ASN A 300 3.73 17.23 -17.44
N ILE A 301 4.35 17.65 -16.37
CA ILE A 301 5.70 18.18 -16.37
C ILE A 301 6.61 17.39 -15.44
N ASN A 302 7.92 17.46 -15.69
CA ASN A 302 8.92 16.91 -14.79
C ASN A 302 9.74 18.04 -14.19
N GLU A 303 9.54 18.32 -12.91
CA GLU A 303 10.15 19.42 -12.16
C GLU A 303 11.69 19.33 -12.15
N SER A 304 12.24 18.10 -12.05
CA SER A 304 13.69 17.86 -12.11
C SER A 304 14.25 18.22 -13.50
N SER A 305 13.52 17.89 -14.57
CA SER A 305 13.92 18.24 -15.94
C SER A 305 13.86 19.74 -16.17
N LEU A 306 12.87 20.43 -15.63
CA LEU A 306 12.78 21.89 -15.65
C LEU A 306 13.92 22.54 -14.86
N ALA A 307 14.23 22.03 -13.66
CA ALA A 307 15.35 22.50 -12.86
C ALA A 307 16.69 22.37 -13.61
N ARG A 308 16.90 21.22 -14.28
CA ARG A 308 18.10 21.01 -15.10
C ARG A 308 18.24 22.05 -16.21
N ARG A 309 17.15 22.43 -16.87
CA ARG A 309 17.16 23.44 -17.96
C ARG A 309 17.33 24.88 -17.49
N LEU A 310 17.01 25.17 -16.24
CA LEU A 310 17.25 26.48 -15.64
C LEU A 310 18.70 26.74 -15.28
N ARG A 311 19.54 25.72 -15.22
CA ARG A 311 20.98 25.86 -14.97
C ARG A 311 21.67 26.58 -16.11
N LYS A 312 22.63 27.42 -15.77
CA LYS A 312 23.51 28.12 -16.74
C LYS A 312 24.76 27.28 -17.08
N SER A 313 25.11 26.29 -16.28
CA SER A 313 26.30 25.44 -16.43
C SER A 313 26.12 24.11 -15.71
N ASP A 314 26.94 23.13 -16.04
CA ASP A 314 27.01 21.82 -15.35
C ASP A 314 25.73 20.95 -15.50
N PHE A 315 25.38 20.63 -16.75
CA PHE A 315 24.17 19.87 -17.10
C PHE A 315 24.26 18.38 -16.74
N GLU A 316 25.44 17.85 -16.43
CA GLU A 316 25.64 16.43 -16.13
C GLU A 316 25.45 16.10 -14.65
N ARG A 317 25.55 17.10 -13.77
CA ARG A 317 25.34 16.90 -12.33
C ARG A 317 23.87 16.54 -12.03
N GLU A 318 23.64 15.66 -11.05
CA GLU A 318 22.30 15.38 -10.54
C GLU A 318 21.62 16.64 -10.00
N VAL A 319 20.32 16.75 -10.22
CA VAL A 319 19.52 17.87 -9.76
C VAL A 319 19.33 17.79 -8.26
N SER A 320 19.68 18.84 -7.53
CA SER A 320 19.48 18.89 -6.08
C SER A 320 18.02 19.15 -5.73
N GLN A 321 17.62 18.75 -4.51
CA GLN A 321 16.28 19.03 -4.01
C GLN A 321 15.98 20.54 -3.91
N GLU A 322 16.99 21.34 -3.63
CA GLU A 322 16.85 22.81 -3.56
C GLU A 322 16.50 23.43 -4.92
N GLU A 323 17.07 22.90 -6.01
CA GLU A 323 16.77 23.36 -7.37
C GLU A 323 15.35 22.98 -7.77
N ILE A 324 14.85 21.80 -7.37
CA ILE A 324 13.44 21.41 -7.58
C ILE A 324 12.51 22.36 -6.82
N VAL A 325 12.78 22.62 -5.55
CA VAL A 325 12.00 23.54 -4.71
C VAL A 325 11.99 24.95 -5.32
N GLN A 326 13.09 25.40 -5.93
CA GLN A 326 13.14 26.68 -6.62
C GLN A 326 12.16 26.73 -7.81
N VAL A 327 12.14 25.68 -8.64
CA VAL A 327 11.17 25.56 -9.75
C VAL A 327 9.74 25.59 -9.23
N GLN A 328 9.45 24.82 -8.19
CA GLN A 328 8.13 24.77 -7.57
C GLN A 328 7.68 26.15 -7.08
N ARG A 329 8.56 26.89 -6.42
CA ARG A 329 8.29 28.27 -5.97
C ARG A 329 8.01 29.23 -7.16
N MET A 330 8.76 29.10 -8.26
CA MET A 330 8.52 29.89 -9.45
C MET A 330 7.15 29.60 -10.07
N LEU A 331 6.75 28.32 -10.16
CA LEU A 331 5.45 27.90 -10.67
C LEU A 331 4.32 28.40 -9.76
N GLN A 332 4.44 28.24 -8.45
CA GLN A 332 3.48 28.77 -7.47
C GLN A 332 3.33 30.29 -7.51
N GLN A 333 4.43 31.01 -7.77
CA GLN A 333 4.37 32.48 -7.93
C GLN A 333 3.59 32.86 -9.18
N MET A 334 3.79 32.16 -10.30
CA MET A 334 3.02 32.40 -11.52
C MET A 334 1.54 32.03 -11.37
N GLU A 335 1.23 31.00 -10.57
CA GLU A 335 -0.15 30.65 -10.22
C GLU A 335 -0.84 31.75 -9.40
N LYS A 336 -0.16 32.31 -8.39
CA LYS A 336 -0.68 33.45 -7.62
C LYS A 336 -0.97 34.69 -8.51
N LEU A 337 -0.23 34.83 -9.59
CA LEU A 337 -0.44 35.88 -10.61
C LEU A 337 -1.51 35.48 -11.63
N GLN A 338 -2.18 34.35 -11.47
CA GLN A 338 -3.22 33.81 -12.36
C GLN A 338 -2.76 33.54 -13.81
N LEU A 339 -1.45 33.41 -14.04
CA LEU A 339 -0.89 33.12 -15.36
C LEU A 339 -1.00 31.65 -15.74
N LEU A 340 -0.97 30.79 -14.75
CA LEU A 340 -1.10 29.33 -14.92
C LEU A 340 -1.77 28.69 -13.70
N ARG A 341 -2.21 27.44 -13.83
CA ARG A 341 -2.56 26.53 -12.75
C ARG A 341 -1.45 25.49 -12.62
N TYR A 342 -0.94 25.26 -11.43
CA TYR A 342 0.13 24.35 -11.15
C TYR A 342 -0.25 23.38 -10.04
N GLN A 343 -0.06 22.10 -10.28
CA GLN A 343 -0.16 21.06 -9.27
C GLN A 343 1.21 20.39 -9.15
N PRO A 344 1.86 20.44 -7.97
CA PRO A 344 3.17 19.83 -7.78
C PRO A 344 3.10 18.29 -7.87
N SER A 345 4.23 17.66 -8.21
CA SER A 345 4.37 16.22 -8.08
C SER A 345 4.17 15.79 -6.63
N THR A 346 3.46 14.72 -6.42
CA THR A 346 3.18 14.21 -5.07
C THR A 346 3.25 12.70 -5.01
N GLU A 347 3.81 12.21 -3.90
CA GLU A 347 3.72 10.80 -3.49
C GLU A 347 2.60 10.59 -2.44
N TRP A 348 1.90 11.67 -2.10
CA TRP A 348 0.88 11.67 -1.07
C TRP A 348 -0.44 11.11 -1.61
N PRO A 349 -1.21 10.43 -0.76
CA PRO A 349 -2.56 10.04 -1.10
C PRO A 349 -3.39 11.23 -1.56
N LEU A 350 -4.31 10.99 -2.49
CA LEU A 350 -5.29 11.98 -2.94
C LEU A 350 -6.66 11.70 -2.36
N LEU A 351 -7.31 12.74 -1.91
CA LEU A 351 -8.71 12.72 -1.50
C LEU A 351 -9.50 13.59 -2.47
N THR A 352 -10.47 12.99 -3.16
CA THR A 352 -11.37 13.68 -4.08
C THR A 352 -12.76 13.77 -3.44
N LEU A 353 -13.23 14.98 -3.24
CA LEU A 353 -14.54 15.22 -2.62
C LEU A 353 -15.68 14.85 -3.56
N THR A 354 -16.76 14.24 -3.05
CA THR A 354 -17.95 13.83 -3.84
C THR A 354 -19.09 14.85 -3.74
N GLU A 355 -20.14 14.69 -4.57
CA GLU A 355 -21.27 15.64 -4.64
C GLU A 355 -22.14 15.69 -3.38
N SER A 356 -22.39 14.54 -2.75
CA SER A 356 -23.26 14.49 -1.57
C SER A 356 -22.47 14.27 -0.30
N ARG A 357 -22.26 15.33 0.45
CA ARG A 357 -21.57 15.30 1.74
C ARG A 357 -22.46 15.87 2.82
N SER A 358 -22.95 15.00 3.69
CA SER A 358 -23.55 15.34 4.98
C SER A 358 -23.36 14.19 5.93
N LEU A 359 -22.71 14.43 7.04
CA LEU A 359 -22.57 13.50 8.15
C LEU A 359 -23.38 13.97 9.35
#